data_bf6d81befe65a33cdfe2159583f960bb
#
_entry.id   bf6d81befe65a33cdfe2159583f960bb
#
_cell.length_a   1.000
_cell.length_b   1.000
_cell.length_c   1.000
_cell.angle_alpha   90.00
_cell.angle_beta   90.00
_cell.angle_gamma   90.00
#
_symmetry.space_group_name_H-M   'P 1'
#
loop_
_entity.id
_entity.type
_entity.pdbx_description
1 polymer ?
#
loop_
_entity_poly.entity_id
_entity_poly.type
_entity_poly.pdbx_seq_one_letter_code
_entity_poly.pdbx_strand_id
1 'polypeptide(L)'
;MFFQWIVALLFLSPFQKDYSNIPSINSDSLTVYVFLLDDCTVSQFYTPLLTEFYEKYRSKKVGFIGYFPNFSSKPQQIENFAKNYHLAFPLKADYYKDWARKFGVTVTPEVAVWDHREDRLIYRGRIDDSYVRVGKRNLHPKNEDLKNVIESWLSGETPQDTLVTQAIGCFINFTDPLAKP
;
A
#
# COMPACT_ATOMS: atom_id res chain seq x y z
N MET A 1 -11.96 62.67 -6.21
CA MET A 1 -11.07 61.81 -5.41
C MET A 1 -11.84 60.55 -5.05
N PHE A 2 -11.67 59.47 -5.85
CA PHE A 2 -12.30 58.19 -5.59
C PHE A 2 -11.24 57.24 -4.97
N PHE A 3 -11.45 56.90 -3.71
CA PHE A 3 -10.63 55.92 -3.00
C PHE A 3 -11.12 54.53 -3.34
N GLN A 4 -10.35 53.80 -4.16
CA GLN A 4 -10.64 52.42 -4.58
C GLN A 4 -10.05 51.46 -3.54
N TRP A 5 -10.93 50.83 -2.75
CA TRP A 5 -10.55 49.80 -1.81
C TRP A 5 -10.28 48.50 -2.57
N ILE A 6 -9.00 48.10 -2.68
CA ILE A 6 -8.60 46.79 -3.17
C ILE A 6 -8.76 45.83 -2.01
N VAL A 7 -9.81 45.02 -2.06
CA VAL A 7 -9.97 43.84 -1.17
C VAL A 7 -9.08 42.74 -1.72
N ALA A 8 -7.93 42.53 -1.11
CA ALA A 8 -7.07 41.40 -1.37
C ALA A 8 -7.74 40.13 -0.77
N LEU A 9 -8.41 39.35 -1.61
CA LEU A 9 -8.87 38.01 -1.28
C LEU A 9 -7.64 37.11 -1.11
N LEU A 10 -7.24 36.89 0.13
CA LEU A 10 -6.30 35.82 0.50
C LEU A 10 -6.99 34.49 0.24
N PHE A 11 -6.73 33.92 -0.94
CA PHE A 11 -7.02 32.50 -1.20
C PHE A 11 -6.13 31.66 -0.27
N LEU A 12 -6.70 31.22 0.85
CA LEU A 12 -6.19 30.11 1.62
C LEU A 12 -6.27 28.87 0.71
N SER A 13 -5.17 28.58 0.03
CA SER A 13 -5.03 27.32 -0.69
C SER A 13 -5.19 26.18 0.32
N PRO A 14 -6.14 25.24 0.10
CA PRO A 14 -6.20 24.06 0.93
C PRO A 14 -4.86 23.33 0.79
N PHE A 15 -4.33 22.92 1.90
CA PHE A 15 -3.07 22.21 2.09
C PHE A 15 -2.99 21.01 1.11
N GLN A 16 -2.46 21.29 -0.08
CA GLN A 16 -2.22 20.28 -1.10
C GLN A 16 -0.92 19.60 -0.70
N LYS A 17 -1.05 18.53 0.08
CA LYS A 17 0.07 17.66 0.41
C LYS A 17 0.61 17.13 -0.91
N ASP A 18 1.80 17.58 -1.29
CA ASP A 18 2.51 17.13 -2.48
C ASP A 18 2.72 15.62 -2.41
N TYR A 19 1.90 14.88 -3.13
CA TYR A 19 2.10 13.45 -3.39
C TYR A 19 3.15 13.19 -4.49
N SER A 20 3.94 14.21 -4.84
CA SER A 20 5.02 14.11 -5.83
C SER A 20 6.24 13.33 -5.36
N ASN A 21 6.32 12.99 -4.08
CA ASN A 21 7.34 12.10 -3.53
C ASN A 21 6.93 10.61 -3.64
N ILE A 22 6.47 10.17 -4.80
CA ILE A 22 6.70 8.79 -5.19
C ILE A 22 8.21 8.71 -5.41
N PRO A 23 8.96 7.83 -4.69
CA PRO A 23 10.36 7.62 -5.00
C PRO A 23 10.44 7.43 -6.51
N SER A 24 11.29 8.20 -7.19
CA SER A 24 11.50 8.03 -8.62
C SER A 24 11.72 6.54 -8.84
N ILE A 25 10.81 5.91 -9.61
CA ILE A 25 10.90 4.49 -9.94
C ILE A 25 12.16 4.36 -10.79
N ASN A 26 13.28 4.11 -10.14
CA ASN A 26 14.53 3.80 -10.81
C ASN A 26 14.40 2.38 -11.36
N SER A 27 14.89 2.14 -12.55
CA SER A 27 14.96 0.81 -13.18
C SER A 27 15.63 -0.28 -12.29
N ASP A 28 16.27 0.14 -11.24
CA ASP A 28 17.06 -0.65 -10.29
C ASP A 28 16.41 -0.75 -8.90
N SER A 29 15.08 -0.66 -8.81
CA SER A 29 14.36 -0.61 -7.53
C SER A 29 13.34 -1.73 -7.39
N LEU A 30 12.95 -2.00 -6.15
CA LEU A 30 11.83 -2.86 -5.78
C LEU A 30 10.68 -1.99 -5.31
N THR A 31 9.44 -2.31 -5.67
CA THR A 31 8.27 -1.65 -5.09
C THR A 31 7.33 -2.65 -4.44
N VAL A 32 7.01 -2.39 -3.18
CA VAL A 32 5.98 -3.12 -2.40
C VAL A 32 4.67 -2.35 -2.50
N TYR A 33 3.71 -2.91 -3.21
CA TYR A 33 2.33 -2.44 -3.28
C TYR A 33 1.52 -3.11 -2.17
N VAL A 34 0.96 -2.32 -1.27
CA VAL A 34 0.22 -2.80 -0.10
C VAL A 34 -1.26 -2.45 -0.28
N PHE A 35 -2.13 -3.44 -0.36
CA PHE A 35 -3.57 -3.23 -0.46
C PHE A 35 -4.19 -3.25 0.93
N LEU A 36 -4.87 -2.17 1.29
CA LEU A 36 -5.39 -1.92 2.64
C LEU A 36 -6.87 -1.54 2.60
N LEU A 37 -7.53 -1.67 3.74
CA LEU A 37 -8.89 -1.18 3.96
C LEU A 37 -8.94 -0.58 5.38
N ASP A 38 -9.47 0.63 5.52
CA ASP A 38 -9.43 1.41 6.76
C ASP A 38 -10.25 0.80 7.88
N ASP A 39 -11.35 0.12 7.58
CA ASP A 39 -12.21 -0.59 8.52
C ASP A 39 -11.87 -2.08 8.69
N CYS A 40 -10.79 -2.56 8.05
CA CYS A 40 -10.32 -3.94 8.18
C CYS A 40 -9.36 -4.10 9.37
N THR A 41 -9.78 -4.85 10.38
CA THR A 41 -8.96 -5.11 11.59
C THR A 41 -7.64 -5.82 11.27
N VAL A 42 -7.60 -6.62 10.20
CA VAL A 42 -6.36 -7.28 9.74
C VAL A 42 -5.42 -6.26 9.10
N SER A 43 -5.95 -5.31 8.28
CA SER A 43 -5.15 -4.19 7.75
C SER A 43 -4.56 -3.34 8.89
N GLN A 44 -5.40 -2.99 9.88
CA GLN A 44 -4.97 -2.22 11.05
C GLN A 44 -3.86 -2.93 11.83
N PHE A 45 -3.97 -4.24 12.01
CA PHE A 45 -2.97 -5.05 12.72
C PHE A 45 -1.58 -4.98 12.08
N TYR A 46 -1.50 -4.98 10.75
CA TYR A 46 -0.21 -4.99 10.05
C TYR A 46 0.46 -3.61 9.90
N THR A 47 -0.23 -2.51 10.25
CA THR A 47 0.33 -1.16 10.07
C THR A 47 1.66 -0.92 10.79
N PRO A 48 1.90 -1.40 12.04
CA PRO A 48 3.19 -1.22 12.69
C PRO A 48 4.32 -1.94 11.95
N LEU A 49 4.09 -3.19 11.52
CA LEU A 49 5.07 -3.98 10.80
C LEU A 49 5.39 -3.38 9.43
N LEU A 50 4.37 -2.89 8.72
CA LEU A 50 4.56 -2.22 7.42
C LEU A 50 5.34 -0.91 7.56
N THR A 51 5.13 -0.16 8.63
CA THR A 51 5.89 1.05 8.95
C THR A 51 7.34 0.69 9.27
N GLU A 52 7.57 -0.34 10.08
CA GLU A 52 8.93 -0.85 10.37
C GLU A 52 9.66 -1.25 9.08
N PHE A 53 9.00 -2.00 8.19
CA PHE A 53 9.59 -2.41 6.91
C PHE A 53 9.91 -1.20 6.02
N TYR A 54 8.99 -0.24 5.91
CA TYR A 54 9.25 0.98 5.16
C TYR A 54 10.49 1.70 5.70
N GLU A 55 10.57 1.94 7.00
CA GLU A 55 11.73 2.64 7.60
C GLU A 55 13.05 1.85 7.41
N LYS A 56 13.00 0.53 7.53
CA LYS A 56 14.17 -0.34 7.36
C LYS A 56 14.68 -0.38 5.92
N TYR A 57 13.79 -0.34 4.94
CA TYR A 57 14.15 -0.64 3.55
C TYR A 57 14.13 0.57 2.61
N ARG A 58 13.49 1.70 2.95
CA ARG A 58 13.35 2.88 2.06
C ARG A 58 14.68 3.45 1.56
N SER A 59 15.76 3.33 2.33
CA SER A 59 17.11 3.76 1.93
C SER A 59 17.85 2.74 1.03
N LYS A 60 17.26 1.55 0.81
CA LYS A 60 17.85 0.42 0.08
C LYS A 60 17.21 0.20 -1.29
N LYS A 61 16.70 1.24 -1.94
CA LYS A 61 15.98 1.16 -3.21
C LYS A 61 14.68 0.32 -3.15
N VAL A 62 14.06 0.18 -1.97
CA VAL A 62 12.76 -0.48 -1.79
C VAL A 62 11.71 0.58 -1.47
N GLY A 63 10.81 0.81 -2.41
CA GLY A 63 9.67 1.71 -2.26
C GLY A 63 8.44 0.99 -1.71
N PHE A 64 7.58 1.73 -1.03
CA PHE A 64 6.27 1.25 -0.57
C PHE A 64 5.19 2.21 -1.02
N ILE A 65 4.05 1.67 -1.41
CA ILE A 65 2.85 2.43 -1.73
C ILE A 65 1.61 1.64 -1.30
N GLY A 66 0.71 2.28 -0.55
CA GLY A 66 -0.55 1.68 -0.12
C GLY A 66 -1.70 2.05 -1.04
N TYR A 67 -2.54 1.07 -1.38
CA TYR A 67 -3.76 1.25 -2.15
C TYR A 67 -4.99 0.86 -1.36
N PHE A 68 -6.05 1.68 -1.47
CA PHE A 68 -7.36 1.45 -0.88
C PHE A 68 -8.36 1.18 -2.02
N PRO A 69 -8.68 -0.11 -2.31
CA PRO A 69 -9.46 -0.46 -3.47
C PRO A 69 -10.97 -0.28 -3.29
N ASN A 70 -11.48 -0.29 -2.04
CA ASN A 70 -12.91 -0.17 -1.80
C ASN A 70 -13.36 1.29 -1.73
N PHE A 71 -14.46 1.60 -2.38
CA PHE A 71 -15.03 2.95 -2.43
C PHE A 71 -15.51 3.46 -1.06
N SER A 72 -15.68 2.57 -0.08
CA SER A 72 -15.94 2.93 1.32
C SER A 72 -14.81 3.74 1.94
N SER A 73 -13.55 3.45 1.60
CA SER A 73 -12.38 4.19 2.08
C SER A 73 -12.26 5.55 1.39
N LYS A 74 -13.04 6.54 1.83
CA LYS A 74 -13.00 7.91 1.27
C LYS A 74 -11.66 8.59 1.57
N PRO A 75 -11.27 9.66 0.83
CA PRO A 75 -10.00 10.35 1.03
C PRO A 75 -9.73 10.73 2.50
N GLN A 76 -10.76 11.24 3.20
CA GLN A 76 -10.63 11.61 4.61
C GLN A 76 -10.37 10.40 5.52
N GLN A 77 -10.99 9.23 5.24
CA GLN A 77 -10.75 8.01 5.99
C GLN A 77 -9.34 7.48 5.75
N ILE A 78 -8.84 7.53 4.50
CA ILE A 78 -7.45 7.16 4.18
C ILE A 78 -6.46 8.07 4.91
N GLU A 79 -6.71 9.38 4.93
CA GLU A 79 -5.87 10.34 5.67
C GLU A 79 -5.90 10.08 7.19
N ASN A 80 -7.09 9.85 7.76
CA ASN A 80 -7.25 9.51 9.16
C ASN A 80 -6.54 8.19 9.50
N PHE A 81 -6.66 7.18 8.62
CA PHE A 81 -5.97 5.91 8.76
C PHE A 81 -4.44 6.11 8.79
N ALA A 82 -3.89 6.90 7.84
CA ALA A 82 -2.47 7.23 7.83
C ALA A 82 -2.00 7.88 9.15
N LYS A 83 -2.78 8.82 9.67
CA LYS A 83 -2.47 9.53 10.94
C LYS A 83 -2.56 8.61 12.15
N ASN A 84 -3.66 7.87 12.28
CA ASN A 84 -3.94 7.03 13.45
C ASN A 84 -2.95 5.87 13.59
N TYR A 85 -2.48 5.35 12.45
CA TYR A 85 -1.56 4.20 12.42
C TYR A 85 -0.12 4.60 12.04
N HIS A 86 0.18 5.91 11.95
CA HIS A 86 1.52 6.45 11.69
C HIS A 86 2.17 5.88 10.42
N LEU A 87 1.38 5.64 9.36
CA LEU A 87 1.91 5.16 8.10
C LEU A 87 2.70 6.27 7.40
N ALA A 88 3.97 6.01 7.10
CA ALA A 88 4.90 7.00 6.56
C ALA A 88 5.08 6.91 5.03
N PHE A 89 4.58 5.85 4.39
CA PHE A 89 4.64 5.69 2.94
C PHE A 89 3.38 6.25 2.24
N PRO A 90 3.45 6.58 0.94
CA PRO A 90 2.33 7.13 0.19
C PRO A 90 1.11 6.21 0.18
N LEU A 91 -0.09 6.78 0.38
CA LEU A 91 -1.36 6.07 0.31
C LEU A 91 -2.22 6.66 -0.82
N LYS A 92 -2.91 5.81 -1.58
CA LYS A 92 -3.77 6.18 -2.70
C LYS A 92 -5.07 5.39 -2.72
N ALA A 93 -6.14 5.98 -3.24
CA ALA A 93 -7.34 5.25 -3.61
C ALA A 93 -7.11 4.48 -4.92
N ASP A 94 -7.66 3.25 -5.00
CA ASP A 94 -7.71 2.42 -6.21
C ASP A 94 -9.15 2.00 -6.49
N TYR A 95 -10.09 2.97 -6.49
CA TYR A 95 -11.54 2.71 -6.59
C TYR A 95 -11.94 1.98 -7.87
N TYR A 96 -11.19 2.14 -8.95
CA TYR A 96 -11.38 1.41 -10.20
C TYR A 96 -10.77 0.00 -10.19
N LYS A 97 -10.04 -0.36 -9.12
CA LYS A 97 -9.34 -1.65 -8.93
C LYS A 97 -8.33 -1.93 -10.04
N ASP A 98 -7.76 -0.90 -10.66
CA ASP A 98 -6.78 -1.06 -11.73
C ASP A 98 -5.52 -1.77 -11.21
N TRP A 99 -5.03 -1.38 -10.03
CA TRP A 99 -3.86 -2.00 -9.41
C TRP A 99 -4.20 -3.35 -8.78
N ALA A 100 -5.35 -3.47 -8.11
CA ALA A 100 -5.80 -4.74 -7.56
C ALA A 100 -5.94 -5.80 -8.66
N ARG A 101 -6.54 -5.46 -9.81
CA ARG A 101 -6.65 -6.35 -10.96
C ARG A 101 -5.31 -6.64 -11.61
N LYS A 102 -4.45 -5.63 -11.81
CA LYS A 102 -3.11 -5.80 -12.38
C LYS A 102 -2.31 -6.87 -11.65
N PHE A 103 -2.38 -6.89 -10.33
CA PHE A 103 -1.63 -7.83 -9.50
C PHE A 103 -2.42 -9.07 -9.09
N GLY A 104 -3.73 -9.13 -9.41
CA GLY A 104 -4.60 -10.23 -9.01
C GLY A 104 -4.87 -10.32 -7.51
N VAL A 105 -4.81 -9.18 -6.81
CA VAL A 105 -5.08 -9.06 -5.37
C VAL A 105 -6.59 -9.12 -5.13
N THR A 106 -7.02 -9.85 -4.11
CA THR A 106 -8.44 -10.11 -3.84
C THR A 106 -8.90 -9.79 -2.42
N VAL A 107 -7.96 -9.62 -1.49
CA VAL A 107 -8.23 -9.31 -0.09
C VAL A 107 -7.35 -8.17 0.42
N THR A 108 -7.64 -7.66 1.62
CA THR A 108 -6.83 -6.65 2.31
C THR A 108 -6.60 -7.05 3.77
N PRO A 109 -5.36 -7.05 4.30
CA PRO A 109 -4.15 -6.68 3.56
C PRO A 109 -3.65 -7.81 2.67
N GLU A 110 -3.20 -7.45 1.48
CA GLU A 110 -2.41 -8.31 0.60
C GLU A 110 -1.30 -7.45 -0.01
N VAL A 111 -0.16 -8.02 -0.33
CA VAL A 111 0.96 -7.29 -0.92
C VAL A 111 1.31 -7.85 -2.29
N ALA A 112 1.82 -6.98 -3.17
CA ALA A 112 2.43 -7.34 -4.43
C ALA A 112 3.81 -6.68 -4.52
N VAL A 113 4.84 -7.43 -4.91
CA VAL A 113 6.21 -6.95 -4.98
C VAL A 113 6.68 -6.99 -6.43
N TRP A 114 6.99 -5.80 -6.96
CA TRP A 114 7.42 -5.61 -8.34
C TRP A 114 8.91 -5.31 -8.41
N ASP A 115 9.64 -6.12 -9.16
CA ASP A 115 11.05 -5.87 -9.48
C ASP A 115 11.13 -5.04 -10.76
N HIS A 116 11.61 -3.79 -10.65
CA HIS A 116 11.77 -2.90 -11.80
C HIS A 116 13.00 -3.22 -12.67
N ARG A 117 13.95 -4.04 -12.18
CA ARG A 117 15.09 -4.51 -12.98
C ARG A 117 14.64 -5.51 -14.04
N GLU A 118 13.71 -6.40 -13.64
CA GLU A 118 13.19 -7.46 -14.51
C GLU A 118 11.80 -7.15 -15.08
N ASP A 119 11.23 -5.97 -14.69
CA ASP A 119 9.90 -5.48 -15.07
C ASP A 119 8.80 -6.53 -14.84
N ARG A 120 8.81 -7.18 -13.68
CA ARG A 120 7.84 -8.24 -13.36
C ARG A 120 7.43 -8.29 -11.89
N LEU A 121 6.31 -8.94 -11.66
CA LEU A 121 5.86 -9.33 -10.33
C LEU A 121 6.69 -10.52 -9.83
N ILE A 122 7.33 -10.38 -8.66
CA ILE A 122 8.12 -11.46 -8.05
C ILE A 122 7.42 -12.11 -6.86
N TYR A 123 6.47 -11.41 -6.25
CA TYR A 123 5.70 -11.92 -5.11
C TYR A 123 4.30 -11.32 -5.09
N ARG A 124 3.32 -12.13 -4.66
CA ARG A 124 1.99 -11.67 -4.26
C ARG A 124 1.47 -12.54 -3.11
N GLY A 125 0.88 -11.91 -2.09
CA GLY A 125 0.24 -12.66 -1.01
C GLY A 125 0.27 -11.97 0.34
N ARG A 126 0.38 -12.78 1.39
CA ARG A 126 0.36 -12.32 2.77
C ARG A 126 1.67 -11.62 3.16
N ILE A 127 1.61 -10.81 4.22
CA ILE A 127 2.79 -10.16 4.81
C ILE A 127 3.60 -11.19 5.60
N ASP A 128 2.90 -11.97 6.41
CA ASP A 128 3.42 -13.11 7.19
C ASP A 128 2.28 -14.11 7.49
N ASP A 129 2.53 -15.12 8.31
CA ASP A 129 1.54 -16.11 8.71
C ASP A 129 0.87 -15.83 10.09
N SER A 130 0.82 -14.55 10.50
CA SER A 130 0.17 -14.13 11.76
C SER A 130 -1.34 -14.34 11.79
N TYR A 131 -2.00 -14.55 10.65
CA TYR A 131 -3.43 -14.87 10.57
C TYR A 131 -3.69 -16.23 9.92
N VAL A 132 -4.53 -17.04 10.59
CA VAL A 132 -5.04 -18.32 10.06
C VAL A 132 -6.36 -18.10 9.31
N ARG A 133 -7.20 -17.19 9.80
CA ARG A 133 -8.42 -16.67 9.18
C ARG A 133 -8.79 -15.36 9.85
N VAL A 134 -9.72 -14.60 9.27
CA VAL A 134 -10.26 -13.39 9.90
C VAL A 134 -10.79 -13.75 11.30
N GLY A 135 -10.41 -12.98 12.30
CA GLY A 135 -10.76 -13.22 13.70
C GLY A 135 -9.94 -14.31 14.42
N LYS A 136 -9.00 -15.00 13.73
CA LYS A 136 -8.12 -15.99 14.37
C LYS A 136 -6.66 -15.77 14.00
N ARG A 137 -5.86 -15.41 15.00
CA ARG A 137 -4.42 -15.20 14.87
C ARG A 137 -3.63 -16.49 15.08
N ASN A 138 -2.49 -16.58 14.40
CA ASN A 138 -1.42 -17.49 14.75
C ASN A 138 -0.58 -16.83 15.85
N LEU A 139 -0.50 -17.47 17.01
CA LEU A 139 0.24 -16.91 18.16
C LEU A 139 1.76 -17.12 18.03
N HIS A 140 2.18 -17.98 17.10
CA HIS A 140 3.58 -18.31 16.84
C HIS A 140 3.84 -18.31 15.32
N PRO A 141 3.80 -17.10 14.66
CA PRO A 141 4.10 -16.99 13.25
C PRO A 141 5.53 -17.48 12.99
N LYS A 142 5.73 -18.22 11.90
CA LYS A 142 7.03 -18.79 11.51
C LYS A 142 7.53 -18.25 10.18
N ASN A 143 6.61 -17.75 9.36
CA ASN A 143 6.93 -17.34 8.00
C ASN A 143 6.81 -15.81 7.89
N GLU A 144 7.92 -15.15 7.63
CA GLU A 144 8.02 -13.71 7.36
C GLU A 144 8.08 -13.47 5.84
N ASP A 145 7.00 -13.88 5.13
CA ASP A 145 7.03 -14.03 3.67
C ASP A 145 7.47 -12.75 2.95
N LEU A 146 6.88 -11.58 3.24
CA LEU A 146 7.26 -10.31 2.61
C LEU A 146 8.71 -9.94 2.93
N LYS A 147 9.14 -10.07 4.18
CA LYS A 147 10.52 -9.78 4.60
C LYS A 147 11.52 -10.65 3.84
N ASN A 148 11.25 -11.96 3.77
CA ASN A 148 12.13 -12.90 3.09
C ASN A 148 12.29 -12.55 1.60
N VAL A 149 11.20 -12.18 0.92
CA VAL A 149 11.26 -11.73 -0.48
C VAL A 149 12.10 -10.46 -0.65
N ILE A 150 11.92 -9.48 0.21
CA ILE A 150 12.71 -8.23 0.15
C ILE A 150 14.19 -8.52 0.40
N GLU A 151 14.51 -9.33 1.42
CA GLU A 151 15.88 -9.63 1.79
C GLU A 151 16.59 -10.50 0.75
N SER A 152 15.91 -11.49 0.15
CA SER A 152 16.43 -12.25 -1.00
C SER A 152 16.73 -11.35 -2.19
N TRP A 153 15.81 -10.43 -2.54
CA TRP A 153 16.06 -9.48 -3.61
C TRP A 153 17.25 -8.55 -3.34
N LEU A 154 17.40 -8.08 -2.09
CA LEU A 154 18.54 -7.25 -1.68
C LEU A 154 19.88 -8.01 -1.71
N SER A 155 19.89 -9.32 -1.50
CA SER A 155 21.06 -10.17 -1.64
C SER A 155 21.36 -10.60 -3.09
N GLY A 156 20.52 -10.19 -4.04
CA GLY A 156 20.67 -10.52 -5.47
C GLY A 156 20.00 -11.83 -5.88
N GLU A 157 19.22 -12.44 -4.98
CA GLU A 157 18.47 -13.68 -5.24
C GLU A 157 17.01 -13.32 -5.59
N THR A 158 16.68 -13.36 -6.87
CA THR A 158 15.29 -13.13 -7.32
C THR A 158 14.65 -14.46 -7.70
N PRO A 159 13.41 -14.75 -7.25
CA PRO A 159 12.70 -15.96 -7.66
C PRO A 159 12.53 -16.00 -9.19
N GLN A 160 12.69 -17.17 -9.81
CA GLN A 160 12.46 -17.32 -11.26
C GLN A 160 11.00 -17.08 -11.63
N ASP A 161 10.06 -17.62 -10.83
CA ASP A 161 8.62 -17.43 -10.99
C ASP A 161 8.06 -16.51 -9.91
N THR A 162 6.87 -15.94 -10.16
CA THR A 162 6.15 -15.19 -9.14
C THR A 162 5.75 -16.12 -7.98
N LEU A 163 6.29 -15.86 -6.80
CA LEU A 163 5.86 -16.56 -5.58
C LEU A 163 4.47 -16.07 -5.17
N VAL A 164 3.57 -17.01 -4.85
CA VAL A 164 2.21 -16.68 -4.41
C VAL A 164 1.91 -17.37 -3.09
N THR A 165 1.47 -16.58 -2.10
CA THR A 165 0.97 -17.10 -0.82
C THR A 165 -0.47 -16.65 -0.60
N GLN A 166 -1.24 -17.41 0.17
CA GLN A 166 -2.63 -17.05 0.47
C GLN A 166 -2.66 -15.96 1.56
N ALA A 167 -3.13 -14.77 1.20
CA ALA A 167 -3.41 -13.70 2.15
C ALA A 167 -4.75 -13.94 2.89
N ILE A 168 -4.82 -13.49 4.13
CA ILE A 168 -6.01 -13.53 4.98
C ILE A 168 -6.43 -12.10 5.30
N GLY A 169 -7.68 -11.76 4.98
CA GLY A 169 -8.16 -10.40 5.21
C GLY A 169 -9.60 -10.17 4.76
N CYS A 170 -9.96 -8.91 4.61
CA CYS A 170 -11.28 -8.47 4.17
C CYS A 170 -11.34 -8.42 2.64
N PHE A 171 -12.47 -8.80 2.04
CA PHE A 171 -12.59 -8.88 0.58
C PHE A 171 -12.56 -7.49 -0.09
N ILE A 172 -11.90 -7.43 -1.25
CA ILE A 172 -12.04 -6.31 -2.17
C ILE A 172 -13.39 -6.42 -2.88
N ASN A 173 -14.18 -5.35 -2.83
CA ASN A 173 -15.49 -5.31 -3.49
C ASN A 173 -15.35 -5.00 -4.99
N PHE A 174 -15.22 -6.03 -5.83
CA PHE A 174 -15.14 -5.88 -7.28
C PHE A 174 -16.48 -5.55 -7.97
N THR A 175 -17.59 -5.65 -7.23
CA THR A 175 -18.92 -5.28 -7.74
C THR A 175 -19.32 -3.84 -7.41
N ASP A 176 -18.43 -3.08 -6.78
CA ASP A 176 -18.59 -1.65 -6.52
C ASP A 176 -18.91 -0.89 -7.83
N PRO A 177 -19.90 0.03 -7.83
CA PRO A 177 -20.30 0.79 -9.04
C PRO A 177 -19.19 1.54 -9.74
N LEU A 178 -18.11 1.87 -9.04
CA LEU A 178 -16.91 2.52 -9.61
C LEU A 178 -15.90 1.53 -10.17
N ALA A 179 -16.06 0.23 -9.96
CA ALA A 179 -15.20 -0.74 -10.61
C ALA A 179 -15.47 -0.71 -12.11
N LYS A 180 -14.42 -0.53 -12.92
CA LYS A 180 -14.54 -0.70 -14.36
C LYS A 180 -14.96 -2.14 -14.67
N PRO A 181 -15.82 -2.35 -15.68
CA PRO A 181 -16.24 -3.69 -16.10
C PRO A 181 -15.04 -4.54 -16.56
#